data_a8be4094c289fe28ea0f6ff516d73e8f
#
_entry.id   a8be4094c289fe28ea0f6ff516d73e8f
#
_cell.length_a   1.000
_cell.length_b   1.000
_cell.length_c   1.000
_cell.angle_alpha   90.00
_cell.angle_beta   90.00
_cell.angle_gamma   90.00
#
_symmetry.space_group_name_H-M   'P 1'
#
loop_
_entity.id
_entity.type
_entity.pdbx_description
1 polymer ?
#
loop_
_entity_poly.entity_id
_entity_poly.type
_entity_poly.pdbx_seq_one_letter_code
_entity_poly.pdbx_strand_id
1 'polypeptide(L)'
;MTDLSDKAENKNINETNFNHNFSLDAEFYKEPYNNIRILKLLLLSDSLSLYEKFNQLNNKCKNNIIKKIENSCYTYTLSQSKKNNIILSWDDNTFEELYHMSCYKILSNINQDFILNDNFINKILNNKLNLDKIAYLSSREIFPEKYIKIDQNIEKRKNVKQTINTSRMYICGRCGNNETTLESIQMRSLDEGNSIFATCVDCGKKWQVA
;
A
#
# COMPACT_ATOMS: atom_id res chain seq x y z
N MET A 1 -33.42 10.68 -44.04
CA MET A 1 -32.26 10.11 -44.71
C MET A 1 -31.15 11.13 -44.61
N THR A 2 -30.38 11.03 -43.54
CA THR A 2 -29.14 11.79 -43.36
C THR A 2 -28.17 10.86 -42.63
N ASP A 3 -27.16 10.44 -43.39
CA ASP A 3 -26.07 9.61 -42.92
C ASP A 3 -25.22 10.41 -41.89
N LEU A 4 -25.10 9.87 -40.69
CA LEU A 4 -24.10 10.28 -39.74
C LEU A 4 -23.00 9.21 -39.67
N SER A 5 -22.00 9.42 -40.54
CA SER A 5 -20.74 8.70 -40.46
C SER A 5 -19.87 9.31 -39.36
N ASP A 6 -19.86 8.75 -38.18
CA ASP A 6 -18.92 9.13 -37.13
C ASP A 6 -17.53 8.66 -37.48
N LYS A 7 -16.72 9.65 -37.89
CA LYS A 7 -15.26 9.50 -38.01
C LYS A 7 -14.68 9.45 -36.60
N ALA A 8 -14.22 8.28 -36.19
CA ALA A 8 -13.32 8.13 -35.06
C ALA A 8 -12.03 8.92 -35.35
N GLU A 9 -11.91 10.07 -34.74
CA GLU A 9 -10.66 10.85 -34.74
C GLU A 9 -9.63 10.12 -33.88
N ASN A 10 -8.65 9.53 -34.56
CA ASN A 10 -7.38 9.12 -33.98
C ASN A 10 -6.71 10.37 -33.38
N LYS A 11 -6.86 10.59 -32.08
CA LYS A 11 -6.04 11.56 -31.35
C LYS A 11 -4.59 11.07 -31.34
N ASN A 12 -3.82 11.52 -32.29
CA ASN A 12 -2.37 11.56 -32.23
C ASN A 12 -1.99 12.20 -30.87
N ILE A 13 -1.50 11.39 -29.94
CA ILE A 13 -0.83 11.88 -28.74
C ILE A 13 0.45 12.54 -29.25
N ASN A 14 0.39 13.87 -29.30
CA ASN A 14 1.54 14.70 -29.66
C ASN A 14 2.73 14.29 -28.82
N GLU A 15 3.82 13.98 -29.53
CA GLU A 15 5.17 13.81 -29.00
C GLU A 15 5.51 15.01 -28.11
N THR A 16 5.27 14.87 -26.82
CA THR A 16 5.91 15.76 -25.85
C THR A 16 7.39 15.43 -25.91
N ASN A 17 8.19 16.42 -26.35
CA ASN A 17 9.64 16.38 -26.36
C ASN A 17 10.19 16.10 -24.95
N PHE A 18 10.24 14.84 -24.57
CA PHE A 18 11.06 14.38 -23.48
C PHE A 18 12.48 14.19 -24.04
N ASN A 19 13.40 15.04 -23.64
CA ASN A 19 14.83 14.88 -23.94
C ASN A 19 15.34 13.62 -23.20
N HIS A 20 15.05 12.45 -23.75
CA HIS A 20 15.58 11.18 -23.25
C HIS A 20 17.01 10.99 -23.76
N ASN A 21 18.01 11.41 -22.98
CA ASN A 21 19.42 11.07 -23.21
C ASN A 21 19.76 9.61 -22.90
N PHE A 22 18.75 8.75 -22.74
CA PHE A 22 18.92 7.32 -22.47
C PHE A 22 18.27 6.52 -23.59
N SER A 23 19.09 6.06 -24.54
CA SER A 23 18.65 5.09 -25.55
C SER A 23 18.59 3.71 -24.87
N LEU A 24 17.39 3.22 -24.56
CA LEU A 24 17.20 1.80 -24.33
C LEU A 24 17.60 1.09 -25.63
N ASP A 25 18.49 0.09 -25.51
CA ASP A 25 18.99 -0.66 -26.68
C ASP A 25 17.81 -1.20 -27.50
N ALA A 26 17.95 -1.23 -28.85
CA ALA A 26 16.90 -1.70 -29.76
C ALA A 26 16.40 -3.13 -29.44
N GLU A 27 17.19 -3.94 -28.74
CA GLU A 27 16.79 -5.24 -28.20
C GLU A 27 15.71 -5.16 -27.13
N PHE A 28 15.57 -4.01 -26.46
CA PHE A 28 14.60 -3.81 -25.39
C PHE A 28 13.16 -3.86 -25.91
N TYR A 29 12.94 -3.50 -27.16
CA TYR A 29 11.62 -3.48 -27.80
C TYR A 29 11.26 -4.78 -28.54
N LYS A 30 12.15 -5.77 -28.58
CA LYS A 30 11.92 -7.03 -29.29
C LYS A 30 11.01 -8.03 -28.58
N GLU A 31 10.78 -7.85 -27.27
CA GLU A 31 9.80 -8.68 -26.56
C GLU A 31 8.38 -8.13 -26.74
N PRO A 32 7.33 -8.97 -26.71
CA PRO A 32 5.95 -8.52 -26.89
C PRO A 32 5.45 -7.74 -25.66
N TYR A 33 6.02 -6.57 -25.45
CA TYR A 33 5.52 -5.64 -24.44
C TYR A 33 4.36 -4.83 -25.02
N ASN A 34 3.26 -4.75 -24.28
CA ASN A 34 2.21 -3.77 -24.54
C ASN A 34 2.75 -2.34 -24.34
N ASN A 35 2.18 -1.36 -25.05
CA ASN A 35 2.52 0.06 -24.92
C ASN A 35 2.49 0.55 -23.45
N ILE A 36 1.56 0.04 -22.65
CA ILE A 36 1.44 0.34 -21.21
C ILE A 36 2.67 -0.10 -20.46
N ARG A 37 3.19 -1.29 -20.71
CA ARG A 37 4.41 -1.83 -20.09
C ARG A 37 5.64 -1.03 -20.51
N ILE A 38 5.75 -0.68 -21.78
CA ILE A 38 6.85 0.14 -22.32
C ILE A 38 6.88 1.49 -21.59
N LEU A 39 5.72 2.13 -21.41
CA LEU A 39 5.64 3.41 -20.69
C LEU A 39 6.17 3.27 -19.24
N LYS A 40 5.85 2.16 -18.55
CA LYS A 40 6.35 1.94 -17.18
C LYS A 40 7.84 1.67 -17.12
N LEU A 41 8.40 0.99 -18.12
CA LEU A 41 9.85 0.81 -18.26
C LEU A 41 10.58 2.16 -18.43
N LEU A 42 10.03 3.06 -19.26
CA LEU A 42 10.58 4.41 -19.45
C LEU A 42 10.51 5.22 -18.14
N LEU A 43 9.37 5.24 -17.47
CA LEU A 43 9.22 5.93 -16.19
C LEU A 43 10.17 5.40 -15.10
N LEU A 44 10.41 4.09 -15.05
CA LEU A 44 11.41 3.49 -14.16
C LEU A 44 12.83 3.92 -14.53
N SER A 45 13.15 3.95 -15.81
CA SER A 45 14.45 4.41 -16.31
C SER A 45 14.72 5.85 -15.91
N ASP A 46 13.75 6.74 -16.15
CA ASP A 46 13.86 8.15 -15.82
C ASP A 46 14.03 8.38 -14.33
N SER A 47 13.19 7.72 -13.51
CA SER A 47 13.28 7.85 -12.06
C SER A 47 14.60 7.33 -11.48
N LEU A 48 15.14 6.24 -12.03
CA LEU A 48 16.43 5.68 -11.59
C LEU A 48 17.61 6.51 -12.10
N SER A 49 17.50 7.19 -13.25
CA SER A 49 18.55 8.04 -13.81
C SER A 49 18.92 9.23 -12.93
N LEU A 50 18.04 9.63 -12.00
CA LEU A 50 18.31 10.66 -11.01
C LEU A 50 19.42 10.27 -10.01
N TYR A 51 19.78 8.98 -9.94
CA TYR A 51 20.75 8.48 -8.98
C TYR A 51 22.13 8.26 -9.63
N GLU A 52 23.16 8.93 -9.12
CA GLU A 52 24.54 8.83 -9.64
C GLU A 52 25.03 7.39 -9.67
N LYS A 53 24.76 6.62 -8.61
CA LYS A 53 25.16 5.19 -8.55
C LYS A 53 24.55 4.35 -9.67
N PHE A 54 23.32 4.65 -10.06
CA PHE A 54 22.69 3.98 -11.19
C PHE A 54 23.38 4.38 -12.51
N ASN A 55 23.73 5.66 -12.66
CA ASN A 55 24.38 6.18 -13.86
C ASN A 55 25.79 5.58 -14.08
N GLN A 56 26.47 5.18 -13.01
CA GLN A 56 27.77 4.51 -13.08
C GLN A 56 27.68 3.04 -13.53
N LEU A 57 26.49 2.44 -13.51
CA LEU A 57 26.29 1.06 -13.96
C LEU A 57 26.40 0.96 -15.49
N ASN A 58 26.82 -0.20 -15.96
CA ASN A 58 26.82 -0.51 -17.37
C ASN A 58 25.37 -0.67 -17.91
N ASN A 59 25.12 -0.34 -19.18
CA ASN A 59 23.80 -0.36 -19.79
C ASN A 59 23.09 -1.71 -19.64
N LYS A 60 23.80 -2.81 -19.76
CA LYS A 60 23.25 -4.15 -19.56
C LYS A 60 22.72 -4.35 -18.13
N CYS A 61 23.43 -3.84 -17.12
CA CYS A 61 22.98 -3.91 -15.72
C CYS A 61 21.77 -3.00 -15.48
N LYS A 62 21.78 -1.79 -16.02
CA LYS A 62 20.65 -0.85 -15.93
C LYS A 62 19.39 -1.47 -16.50
N ASN A 63 19.46 -1.98 -17.73
CA ASN A 63 18.33 -2.63 -18.40
C ASN A 63 17.83 -3.85 -17.64
N ASN A 64 18.72 -4.65 -17.06
CA ASN A 64 18.35 -5.81 -16.27
C ASN A 64 17.59 -5.42 -14.99
N ILE A 65 18.03 -4.39 -14.29
CA ILE A 65 17.35 -3.87 -13.08
C ILE A 65 15.93 -3.41 -13.44
N ILE A 66 15.80 -2.57 -14.47
CA ILE A 66 14.51 -2.02 -14.91
C ILE A 66 13.55 -3.14 -15.32
N LYS A 67 14.02 -4.09 -16.17
CA LYS A 67 13.23 -5.24 -16.62
C LYS A 67 12.76 -6.11 -15.46
N LYS A 68 13.62 -6.40 -14.49
CA LYS A 68 13.28 -7.22 -13.33
C LYS A 68 12.21 -6.56 -12.45
N ILE A 69 12.35 -5.26 -12.20
CA ILE A 69 11.36 -4.50 -11.41
C ILE A 69 10.00 -4.52 -12.10
N GLU A 70 9.95 -4.17 -13.39
CA GLU A 70 8.70 -4.14 -14.16
C GLU A 70 8.08 -5.54 -14.25
N ASN A 71 8.87 -6.56 -14.55
CA ASN A 71 8.39 -7.93 -14.64
C ASN A 71 7.85 -8.45 -13.29
N SER A 72 8.45 -8.04 -12.18
CA SER A 72 7.91 -8.31 -10.85
C SER A 72 6.53 -7.68 -10.64
N CYS A 73 6.32 -6.44 -11.09
CA CYS A 73 5.01 -5.79 -11.04
C CYS A 73 3.98 -6.53 -11.89
N TYR A 74 4.36 -6.94 -13.09
CA TYR A 74 3.48 -7.70 -13.98
C TYR A 74 3.12 -9.07 -13.42
N THR A 75 4.09 -9.83 -12.94
CA THR A 75 3.84 -11.16 -12.33
C THR A 75 2.99 -11.05 -11.06
N TYR A 76 3.20 -10.01 -10.25
CA TYR A 76 2.35 -9.71 -9.12
C TYR A 76 0.90 -9.45 -9.55
N THR A 77 0.70 -8.62 -10.58
CA THR A 77 -0.62 -8.34 -11.14
C THR A 77 -1.31 -9.62 -11.62
N LEU A 78 -0.62 -10.46 -12.38
CA LEU A 78 -1.14 -11.75 -12.82
C LEU A 78 -1.57 -12.65 -11.63
N SER A 79 -0.76 -12.68 -10.57
CA SER A 79 -1.07 -13.49 -9.39
C SER A 79 -2.29 -12.98 -8.64
N GLN A 80 -2.43 -11.67 -8.48
CA GLN A 80 -3.58 -11.04 -7.82
C GLN A 80 -4.85 -11.14 -8.66
N SER A 81 -4.75 -10.97 -9.98
CA SER A 81 -5.88 -11.13 -10.89
C SER A 81 -6.45 -12.55 -10.87
N LYS A 82 -5.59 -13.56 -10.88
CA LYS A 82 -6.02 -14.97 -10.72
C LYS A 82 -6.71 -15.21 -9.38
N LYS A 83 -6.19 -14.63 -8.29
CA LYS A 83 -6.76 -14.76 -6.94
C LYS A 83 -8.14 -14.11 -6.83
N ASN A 84 -8.35 -13.01 -7.53
CA ASN A 84 -9.57 -12.20 -7.46
C ASN A 84 -10.54 -12.49 -8.63
N ASN A 85 -10.26 -13.51 -9.47
CA ASN A 85 -11.04 -13.85 -10.66
C ASN A 85 -11.23 -12.69 -11.66
N ILE A 86 -10.19 -11.86 -11.83
CA ILE A 86 -10.15 -10.76 -12.79
C ILE A 86 -9.68 -11.33 -14.15
N ILE A 87 -10.25 -10.84 -15.24
CA ILE A 87 -9.90 -11.24 -16.61
C ILE A 87 -8.47 -10.77 -16.91
N LEU A 88 -7.63 -11.67 -17.42
CA LEU A 88 -6.24 -11.38 -17.76
C LEU A 88 -6.14 -10.76 -19.16
N SER A 89 -6.73 -9.61 -19.35
CA SER A 89 -6.70 -8.85 -20.61
C SER A 89 -6.39 -7.39 -20.35
N TRP A 90 -5.64 -6.78 -21.26
CA TRP A 90 -5.38 -5.34 -21.23
C TRP A 90 -6.59 -4.51 -21.63
N ASP A 91 -7.64 -5.11 -22.18
CA ASP A 91 -8.92 -4.46 -22.45
C ASP A 91 -9.81 -4.39 -21.19
N ASP A 92 -9.43 -5.09 -20.12
CA ASP A 92 -10.12 -5.04 -18.83
C ASP A 92 -9.51 -3.94 -17.96
N ASN A 93 -10.30 -2.91 -17.70
CA ASN A 93 -9.88 -1.76 -16.88
C ASN A 93 -9.39 -2.18 -15.49
N THR A 94 -9.99 -3.22 -14.88
CA THR A 94 -9.61 -3.69 -13.53
C THR A 94 -8.21 -4.30 -13.54
N PHE A 95 -7.87 -5.06 -14.58
CA PHE A 95 -6.54 -5.63 -14.77
C PHE A 95 -5.49 -4.53 -14.97
N GLU A 96 -5.80 -3.56 -15.83
CA GLU A 96 -4.93 -2.43 -16.11
C GLU A 96 -4.69 -1.58 -14.85
N GLU A 97 -5.74 -1.22 -14.10
CA GLU A 97 -5.63 -0.48 -12.85
C GLU A 97 -4.78 -1.22 -11.81
N LEU A 98 -4.97 -2.54 -11.66
CA LEU A 98 -4.18 -3.34 -10.74
C LEU A 98 -2.69 -3.32 -11.10
N TYR A 99 -2.37 -3.36 -12.39
CA TYR A 99 -1.01 -3.22 -12.88
C TYR A 99 -0.45 -1.81 -12.59
N HIS A 100 -1.24 -0.76 -12.87
CA HIS A 100 -0.85 0.62 -12.57
C HIS A 100 -0.57 0.81 -11.08
N MET A 101 -1.42 0.29 -10.18
CA MET A 101 -1.23 0.37 -8.73
C MET A 101 0.04 -0.36 -8.28
N SER A 102 0.29 -1.55 -8.85
CA SER A 102 1.51 -2.33 -8.58
C SER A 102 2.78 -1.56 -8.94
N CYS A 103 2.81 -0.97 -10.15
CA CYS A 103 3.92 -0.15 -10.60
C CYS A 103 4.05 1.14 -9.79
N TYR A 104 2.94 1.83 -9.51
CA TYR A 104 2.93 3.08 -8.76
C TYR A 104 3.51 2.91 -7.35
N LYS A 105 3.18 1.81 -6.68
CA LYS A 105 3.75 1.48 -5.36
C LYS A 105 5.29 1.50 -5.37
N ILE A 106 5.91 0.99 -6.40
CA ILE A 106 7.37 0.94 -6.51
C ILE A 106 7.92 2.28 -7.02
N LEU A 107 7.33 2.84 -8.09
CA LEU A 107 7.76 4.10 -8.66
C LEU A 107 7.72 5.25 -7.65
N SER A 108 6.68 5.35 -6.83
CA SER A 108 6.56 6.40 -5.81
C SER A 108 7.65 6.34 -4.75
N ASN A 109 8.25 5.17 -4.52
CA ASN A 109 9.37 5.00 -3.58
C ASN A 109 10.75 5.10 -4.25
N ILE A 110 10.81 5.14 -5.59
CA ILE A 110 12.04 5.37 -6.36
C ILE A 110 12.15 6.85 -6.73
N ASN A 111 11.04 7.49 -7.09
CA ASN A 111 11.05 8.89 -7.51
C ASN A 111 11.12 9.82 -6.30
N GLN A 112 12.15 10.67 -6.26
CA GLN A 112 12.41 11.63 -5.17
C GLN A 112 11.33 12.70 -5.04
N ASP A 113 10.61 13.02 -6.12
CA ASP A 113 9.54 14.01 -6.10
C ASP A 113 8.31 13.56 -5.30
N PHE A 114 8.12 12.24 -5.14
CA PHE A 114 7.00 11.68 -4.38
C PHE A 114 7.40 11.30 -2.96
N ILE A 115 8.40 10.40 -2.83
CA ILE A 115 8.81 9.87 -1.52
C ILE A 115 10.34 9.75 -1.51
N LEU A 116 11.00 10.47 -0.60
CA LEU A 116 12.42 10.31 -0.38
C LEU A 116 12.69 9.02 0.42
N ASN A 117 13.07 7.96 -0.27
CA ASN A 117 13.35 6.64 0.32
C ASN A 117 14.72 6.11 -0.12
N ASP A 118 15.77 6.82 0.29
CA ASP A 118 17.16 6.49 -0.08
C ASP A 118 17.57 5.07 0.31
N ASN A 119 17.07 4.56 1.44
CA ASN A 119 17.36 3.21 1.90
C ASN A 119 16.85 2.14 0.95
N PHE A 120 15.64 2.32 0.40
CA PHE A 120 15.07 1.40 -0.57
C PHE A 120 15.89 1.35 -1.86
N ILE A 121 16.25 2.52 -2.37
CA ILE A 121 17.06 2.65 -3.58
C ILE A 121 18.44 2.07 -3.38
N ASN A 122 19.09 2.38 -2.26
CA ASN A 122 20.40 1.78 -1.94
C ASN A 122 20.35 0.25 -1.85
N LYS A 123 19.24 -0.33 -1.36
CA LYS A 123 19.04 -1.79 -1.35
C LYS A 123 18.89 -2.35 -2.76
N ILE A 124 18.19 -1.65 -3.67
CA ILE A 124 18.04 -2.03 -5.08
C ILE A 124 19.42 -2.02 -5.76
N LEU A 125 20.13 -0.89 -5.68
CA LEU A 125 21.39 -0.69 -6.39
C LEU A 125 22.53 -1.57 -5.86
N ASN A 126 22.51 -1.95 -4.59
CA ASN A 126 23.49 -2.83 -3.97
C ASN A 126 23.10 -4.32 -4.04
N ASN A 127 22.08 -4.68 -4.84
CA ASN A 127 21.57 -6.06 -4.96
C ASN A 127 21.19 -6.73 -3.62
N LYS A 128 20.77 -5.93 -2.63
CA LYS A 128 20.33 -6.43 -1.32
C LYS A 128 18.86 -6.87 -1.30
N LEU A 129 18.13 -6.61 -2.39
CA LEU A 129 16.73 -6.99 -2.58
C LEU A 129 16.61 -7.95 -3.75
N ASN A 130 15.71 -8.92 -3.62
CA ASN A 130 15.32 -9.74 -4.74
C ASN A 130 14.37 -8.94 -5.63
N LEU A 131 14.88 -8.46 -6.78
CA LEU A 131 14.13 -7.61 -7.71
C LEU A 131 12.95 -8.36 -8.34
N ASP A 132 13.05 -9.68 -8.51
CA ASP A 132 11.97 -10.49 -9.10
C ASP A 132 10.73 -10.59 -8.18
N LYS A 133 10.89 -10.24 -6.89
CA LYS A 133 9.81 -10.23 -5.88
C LYS A 133 9.56 -8.87 -5.27
N ILE A 134 10.10 -7.80 -5.84
CA ILE A 134 10.01 -6.45 -5.26
C ILE A 134 8.55 -5.95 -5.15
N ALA A 135 7.68 -6.33 -6.09
CA ALA A 135 6.27 -5.95 -6.08
C ALA A 135 5.46 -6.63 -4.96
N TYR A 136 5.94 -7.77 -4.43
CA TYR A 136 5.30 -8.51 -3.35
C TYR A 136 5.58 -7.90 -1.96
N LEU A 137 6.58 -7.04 -1.84
CA LEU A 137 6.91 -6.39 -0.59
C LEU A 137 5.74 -5.54 -0.08
N SER A 138 5.48 -5.61 1.20
CA SER A 138 4.52 -4.71 1.86
C SER A 138 5.08 -3.28 1.94
N SER A 139 4.20 -2.30 2.13
CA SER A 139 4.62 -0.91 2.30
C SER A 139 5.55 -0.72 3.51
N ARG A 140 5.43 -1.55 4.55
CA ARG A 140 6.30 -1.56 5.72
C ARG A 140 7.70 -2.07 5.41
N GLU A 141 7.83 -3.05 4.51
CA GLU A 141 9.14 -3.59 4.08
C GLU A 141 9.84 -2.65 3.11
N ILE A 142 9.07 -1.94 2.27
CA ILE A 142 9.60 -0.93 1.35
C ILE A 142 10.11 0.29 2.12
N PHE A 143 9.34 0.81 3.09
CA PHE A 143 9.70 2.01 3.85
C PHE A 143 9.47 1.81 5.37
N PRO A 144 10.31 1.00 6.03
CA PRO A 144 10.14 0.67 7.45
C PRO A 144 10.23 1.91 8.35
N GLU A 145 11.07 2.89 8.01
CA GLU A 145 11.31 4.08 8.83
C GLU A 145 10.05 4.92 9.06
N LYS A 146 9.20 5.02 8.04
CA LYS A 146 7.92 5.72 8.13
C LYS A 146 7.00 5.08 9.18
N TYR A 147 7.09 3.77 9.35
CA TYR A 147 6.20 3.01 10.24
C TYR A 147 6.72 2.87 11.67
N ILE A 148 8.01 3.11 11.94
CA ILE A 148 8.61 2.98 13.28
C ILE A 148 7.83 3.80 14.32
N LYS A 149 7.54 5.07 14.03
CA LYS A 149 6.79 5.94 14.97
C LYS A 149 5.35 5.46 15.19
N ILE A 150 4.72 4.96 14.13
CA ILE A 150 3.35 4.44 14.17
C ILE A 150 3.31 3.18 15.02
N ASP A 151 4.24 2.26 14.79
CA ASP A 151 4.32 0.99 15.51
C ASP A 151 4.65 1.21 16.99
N GLN A 152 5.56 2.13 17.32
CA GLN A 152 5.83 2.55 18.71
C GLN A 152 4.59 3.12 19.40
N ASN A 153 3.78 3.91 18.69
CA ASN A 153 2.54 4.46 19.26
C ASN A 153 1.48 3.38 19.47
N ILE A 154 1.38 2.42 18.54
CA ILE A 154 0.48 1.27 18.68
C ILE A 154 0.90 0.43 19.90
N GLU A 155 2.20 0.20 20.05
CA GLU A 155 2.73 -0.58 21.17
C GLU A 155 2.54 0.13 22.52
N LYS A 156 2.76 1.44 22.57
CA LYS A 156 2.42 2.26 23.75
C LYS A 156 0.94 2.16 24.11
N ARG A 157 0.03 2.20 23.12
CA ARG A 157 -1.41 2.06 23.38
C ARG A 157 -1.80 0.66 23.85
N LYS A 158 -1.16 -0.39 23.32
CA LYS A 158 -1.36 -1.77 23.79
C LYS A 158 -0.85 -1.98 25.21
N ASN A 159 0.26 -1.32 25.56
CA ASN A 159 0.89 -1.43 26.88
C ASN A 159 0.30 -0.47 27.92
N VAL A 160 -0.52 0.51 27.52
CA VAL A 160 -1.36 1.23 28.48
C VAL A 160 -2.33 0.18 29.05
N LYS A 161 -1.95 -0.38 30.19
CA LYS A 161 -2.92 -1.09 31.04
C LYS A 161 -4.06 -0.12 31.22
N GLN A 162 -5.24 -0.47 30.72
CA GLN A 162 -6.44 0.27 31.06
C GLN A 162 -6.44 0.29 32.59
N THR A 163 -6.18 1.46 33.16
CA THR A 163 -6.43 1.68 34.57
C THR A 163 -7.94 1.53 34.69
N ILE A 164 -8.35 0.32 35.04
CA ILE A 164 -9.75 0.01 35.28
C ILE A 164 -10.09 0.86 36.51
N ASN A 165 -10.83 1.96 36.29
CA ASN A 165 -11.31 2.77 37.40
C ASN A 165 -12.29 1.91 38.18
N THR A 166 -11.81 1.31 39.24
CA THR A 166 -12.63 0.49 40.14
C THR A 166 -13.36 1.42 41.12
N SER A 167 -14.64 1.14 41.33
CA SER A 167 -15.48 1.77 42.32
C SER A 167 -15.76 0.78 43.44
N ARG A 168 -15.78 1.25 44.66
CA ARG A 168 -16.17 0.46 45.86
C ARG A 168 -17.60 0.73 46.33
N MET A 169 -18.39 1.42 45.48
CA MET A 169 -19.76 1.80 45.85
C MET A 169 -20.73 0.61 45.87
N TYR A 170 -20.44 -0.42 45.10
CA TYR A 170 -21.35 -1.55 44.93
C TYR A 170 -20.70 -2.87 45.31
N ILE A 171 -21.41 -3.69 46.11
CA ILE A 171 -20.96 -5.00 46.53
C ILE A 171 -21.53 -6.06 45.59
N CYS A 172 -20.69 -6.97 45.13
CA CYS A 172 -21.10 -8.05 44.26
C CYS A 172 -21.99 -9.06 45.03
N GLY A 173 -23.25 -9.21 44.64
CA GLY A 173 -24.17 -10.20 45.25
C GLY A 173 -23.80 -11.66 44.97
N ARG A 174 -22.72 -11.96 44.23
CA ARG A 174 -22.26 -13.33 43.94
C ARG A 174 -21.05 -13.73 44.78
N CYS A 175 -20.02 -12.90 44.87
CA CYS A 175 -18.77 -13.21 45.55
C CYS A 175 -18.49 -12.32 46.79
N GLY A 176 -19.33 -11.29 47.03
CA GLY A 176 -19.16 -10.38 48.16
C GLY A 176 -18.03 -9.34 47.99
N ASN A 177 -17.29 -9.35 46.87
CA ASN A 177 -16.26 -8.36 46.62
C ASN A 177 -16.89 -6.98 46.36
N ASN A 178 -16.21 -5.92 46.82
CA ASN A 178 -16.61 -4.52 46.65
C ASN A 178 -15.87 -3.78 45.54
N GLU A 179 -15.00 -4.47 44.79
CA GLU A 179 -14.31 -3.87 43.65
C GLU A 179 -15.10 -4.11 42.36
N THR A 180 -15.68 -3.02 41.83
CA THR A 180 -16.54 -3.04 40.64
C THR A 180 -16.11 -2.00 39.66
N THR A 181 -16.23 -2.28 38.36
CA THR A 181 -16.13 -1.29 37.29
C THR A 181 -17.52 -0.79 36.90
N LEU A 182 -17.66 0.48 36.66
CA LEU A 182 -18.92 1.11 36.27
C LEU A 182 -18.87 1.51 34.81
N GLU A 183 -19.92 1.11 34.04
CA GLU A 183 -20.11 1.50 32.63
C GLU A 183 -21.45 2.20 32.51
N SER A 184 -21.45 3.41 31.94
CA SER A 184 -22.67 4.14 31.60
C SER A 184 -23.02 3.89 30.13
N ILE A 185 -24.20 3.31 29.88
CA ILE A 185 -24.64 2.94 28.53
C ILE A 185 -26.00 3.61 28.26
N GLN A 186 -26.09 4.32 27.15
CA GLN A 186 -27.37 4.84 26.68
C GLN A 186 -28.15 3.70 26.00
N MET A 187 -29.16 3.19 26.66
CA MET A 187 -30.01 2.09 26.15
C MET A 187 -31.40 2.56 25.71
N ARG A 188 -31.76 3.79 26.01
CA ARG A 188 -33.08 4.36 25.75
C ARG A 188 -32.98 5.62 24.89
N SER A 189 -34.08 6.35 24.74
CA SER A 189 -34.17 7.61 24.02
C SER A 189 -33.17 8.64 24.55
N LEU A 190 -32.75 9.62 23.71
CA LEU A 190 -31.74 10.63 24.06
C LEU A 190 -32.15 11.55 25.25
N ASP A 191 -33.45 11.64 25.51
CA ASP A 191 -34.07 12.42 26.59
C ASP A 191 -34.19 11.64 27.93
N GLU A 192 -33.82 10.34 27.92
CA GLU A 192 -33.78 9.53 29.13
C GLU A 192 -32.35 9.38 29.66
N GLY A 193 -32.24 9.21 30.97
CA GLY A 193 -30.94 9.01 31.62
C GLY A 193 -30.21 7.73 31.20
N ASN A 194 -28.88 7.76 31.27
CA ASN A 194 -28.05 6.59 30.97
C ASN A 194 -28.28 5.48 32.01
N SER A 195 -28.31 4.25 31.54
CA SER A 195 -28.28 3.07 32.41
C SER A 195 -26.86 2.79 32.90
N ILE A 196 -26.67 2.61 34.19
CA ILE A 196 -25.36 2.30 34.78
C ILE A 196 -25.28 0.81 35.09
N PHE A 197 -24.23 0.18 34.57
CA PHE A 197 -23.91 -1.23 34.82
C PHE A 197 -22.65 -1.33 35.67
N ALA A 198 -22.72 -2.17 36.71
CA ALA A 198 -21.58 -2.56 37.51
C ALA A 198 -21.09 -3.94 37.07
N THR A 199 -19.77 -4.12 36.94
CA THR A 199 -19.14 -5.41 36.69
C THR A 199 -18.13 -5.70 37.81
N CYS A 200 -18.28 -6.83 38.46
CA CYS A 200 -17.35 -7.27 39.50
C CYS A 200 -15.99 -7.62 38.89
N VAL A 201 -14.90 -7.10 39.46
CA VAL A 201 -13.54 -7.34 38.99
C VAL A 201 -13.13 -8.82 39.19
N ASP A 202 -13.57 -9.47 40.28
CA ASP A 202 -13.16 -10.85 40.62
C ASP A 202 -13.94 -11.91 39.84
N CYS A 203 -15.28 -11.86 39.88
CA CYS A 203 -16.10 -12.95 39.34
C CYS A 203 -16.73 -12.60 37.97
N GLY A 204 -16.53 -11.38 37.45
CA GLY A 204 -17.06 -10.93 36.16
C GLY A 204 -18.60 -10.78 36.09
N LYS A 205 -19.32 -10.91 37.24
CA LYS A 205 -20.78 -10.70 37.26
C LYS A 205 -21.09 -9.26 36.90
N LYS A 206 -21.99 -9.07 35.93
CA LYS A 206 -22.49 -7.76 35.49
C LYS A 206 -23.94 -7.61 35.91
N TRP A 207 -24.32 -6.42 36.43
CA TRP A 207 -25.70 -6.10 36.81
C TRP A 207 -25.96 -4.59 36.62
N GLN A 208 -27.20 -4.23 36.43
CA GLN A 208 -27.62 -2.86 36.35
C GLN A 208 -27.81 -2.26 37.74
N VAL A 209 -27.34 -1.06 38.01
CA VAL A 209 -27.40 -0.37 39.30
C VAL A 209 -28.27 0.87 39.30
N ALA A 210 -28.49 1.46 38.11
CA ALA A 210 -29.41 2.57 37.87
C ALA A 210 -29.86 2.60 36.39
#